data_02505c925e30af1d080dc01f784bd110
#
_entry.id   02505c925e30af1d080dc01f784bd110
#
_cell.length_a   1.000
_cell.length_b   1.000
_cell.length_c   1.000
_cell.angle_alpha   90.00
_cell.angle_beta   90.00
_cell.angle_gamma   90.00
#
_symmetry.space_group_name_H-M   'P 1'
#
loop_
_entity.id
_entity.type
_entity.pdbx_description
1 polymer ?
#
loop_
_entity_poly.entity_id
_entity_poly.type
_entity_poly.pdbx_seq_one_letter_code
_entity_poly.pdbx_strand_id
1 'polypeptide(L)'
;MAETDWFNKPVENSRELILKEAFKLFLQKNVEKVTVPELERVTKLQRGAIFYHFKDKEAIFKDAVKQYFFSPLNIFYPINSNNVHSLEEYWDKKNEHLNKIQNWFEQESIPISPYSAFFHLAEQANLYLPTFKEDMRNLLKAERECWIQVSSEKYKLSCGNINFCSIADILENM
;
A
#
# COMPACT_ATOMS: atom_id res chain seq x y z
N MET A 1 8.29 6.05 20.09
CA MET A 1 8.14 7.03 18.99
C MET A 1 6.68 7.00 18.58
N ALA A 2 6.02 8.16 18.42
CA ALA A 2 4.65 8.19 17.95
C ALA A 2 4.59 7.61 16.52
N GLU A 3 3.62 6.75 16.30
CA GLU A 3 3.38 6.17 14.97
C GLU A 3 2.91 7.27 14.02
N THR A 4 3.49 7.34 12.81
CA THR A 4 3.14 8.37 11.83
C THR A 4 1.71 8.14 11.35
N ASP A 5 0.85 9.14 11.48
CA ASP A 5 -0.48 9.10 10.89
C ASP A 5 -0.38 9.33 9.36
N TRP A 6 -0.30 8.24 8.61
CA TRP A 6 -0.17 8.26 7.16
C TRP A 6 -1.38 8.87 6.43
N PHE A 7 -2.56 8.80 7.03
CA PHE A 7 -3.80 9.30 6.42
C PHE A 7 -3.91 10.83 6.48
N ASN A 8 -3.36 11.42 7.56
CA ASN A 8 -3.37 12.87 7.77
C ASN A 8 -1.97 13.49 7.72
N LYS A 9 -0.97 12.76 7.20
CA LYS A 9 0.41 13.23 7.17
C LYS A 9 0.52 14.54 6.39
N PRO A 10 0.99 15.63 7.01
CA PRO A 10 1.20 16.89 6.33
C PRO A 10 2.30 16.78 5.28
N VAL A 11 2.16 17.52 4.20
CA VAL A 11 3.17 17.61 3.14
C VAL A 11 4.22 18.63 3.56
N GLU A 12 5.46 18.20 3.73
CA GLU A 12 6.54 19.05 4.26
C GLU A 12 7.25 19.87 3.16
N ASN A 13 7.28 19.37 1.93
CA ASN A 13 8.01 20.00 0.83
C ASN A 13 7.44 19.64 -0.55
N SER A 14 7.93 20.35 -1.59
CA SER A 14 7.47 20.14 -2.97
C SER A 14 7.71 18.72 -3.49
N ARG A 15 8.81 18.06 -3.09
CA ARG A 15 9.10 16.68 -3.51
C ARG A 15 8.04 15.71 -2.96
N GLU A 16 7.69 15.84 -1.70
CA GLU A 16 6.66 15.02 -1.08
C GLU A 16 5.27 15.29 -1.65
N LEU A 17 4.95 16.56 -1.95
CA LEU A 17 3.72 16.94 -2.64
C LEU A 17 3.62 16.23 -3.99
N ILE A 18 4.69 16.27 -4.80
CA ILE A 18 4.71 15.59 -6.10
C ILE A 18 4.47 14.10 -5.93
N LEU A 19 5.14 13.44 -4.99
CA LEU A 19 4.98 12.00 -4.76
C LEU A 19 3.57 11.65 -4.31
N LYS A 20 2.98 12.39 -3.37
CA LYS A 20 1.62 12.16 -2.87
C LYS A 20 0.58 12.30 -3.98
N GLU A 21 0.63 13.40 -4.72
CA GLU A 21 -0.31 13.66 -5.80
C GLU A 21 -0.15 12.70 -6.99
N ALA A 22 1.11 12.38 -7.35
CA ALA A 22 1.40 11.40 -8.38
C ALA A 22 0.93 9.99 -7.97
N PHE A 23 1.12 9.59 -6.71
CA PHE A 23 0.63 8.32 -6.19
C PHE A 23 -0.88 8.16 -6.41
N LYS A 24 -1.67 9.19 -6.10
CA LYS A 24 -3.12 9.18 -6.35
C LYS A 24 -3.48 9.01 -7.84
N LEU A 25 -2.69 9.57 -8.74
CA LEU A 25 -2.87 9.36 -10.18
C LEU A 25 -2.50 7.93 -10.59
N PHE A 26 -1.41 7.38 -10.07
CA PHE A 26 -0.97 6.01 -10.37
C PHE A 26 -1.88 4.93 -9.81
N LEU A 27 -2.62 5.20 -8.75
CA LEU A 27 -3.70 4.33 -8.29
C LEU A 27 -4.82 4.18 -9.33
N GLN A 28 -5.02 5.18 -10.18
CA GLN A 28 -6.15 5.26 -11.12
C GLN A 28 -5.76 4.98 -12.57
N LYS A 29 -4.48 5.16 -12.94
CA LYS A 29 -4.00 5.12 -14.32
C LYS A 29 -2.63 4.47 -14.44
N ASN A 30 -2.39 3.85 -15.58
CA ASN A 30 -1.05 3.36 -15.94
C ASN A 30 -0.05 4.50 -15.98
N VAL A 31 1.20 4.18 -15.65
CA VAL A 31 2.32 5.15 -15.67
C VAL A 31 2.41 5.88 -17.01
N GLU A 32 2.28 5.16 -18.14
CA GLU A 32 2.35 5.75 -19.48
C GLU A 32 1.24 6.78 -19.72
N LYS A 33 0.04 6.53 -19.18
CA LYS A 33 -1.15 7.38 -19.37
C LYS A 33 -1.16 8.62 -18.49
N VAL A 34 -0.39 8.65 -17.41
CA VAL A 34 -0.23 9.86 -16.59
C VAL A 34 0.63 10.85 -17.35
N THR A 35 0.13 12.05 -17.55
CA THR A 35 0.78 13.11 -18.33
C THR A 35 1.39 14.19 -17.45
N VAL A 36 2.39 14.90 -17.97
CA VAL A 36 3.01 16.04 -17.25
C VAL A 36 1.99 17.14 -16.94
N PRO A 37 1.10 17.55 -17.86
CA PRO A 37 0.04 18.51 -17.55
C PRO A 37 -0.89 18.06 -16.40
N GLU A 38 -1.16 16.77 -16.26
CA GLU A 38 -1.93 16.26 -15.13
C GLU A 38 -1.15 16.40 -13.81
N LEU A 39 0.15 16.09 -13.81
CA LEU A 39 1.01 16.32 -12.64
C LEU A 39 1.05 17.80 -12.26
N GLU A 40 1.22 18.72 -13.23
CA GLU A 40 1.17 20.18 -13.00
C GLU A 40 -0.17 20.61 -12.39
N ARG A 41 -1.27 20.08 -12.90
CA ARG A 41 -2.61 20.41 -12.43
C ARG A 41 -2.86 19.96 -10.98
N VAL A 42 -2.47 18.73 -10.62
CA VAL A 42 -2.73 18.20 -9.27
C VAL A 42 -1.75 18.75 -8.23
N THR A 43 -0.49 18.97 -8.61
CA THR A 43 0.53 19.54 -7.71
C THR A 43 0.50 21.05 -7.63
N LYS A 44 -0.11 21.70 -8.62
CA LYS A 44 -0.05 23.18 -8.85
C LYS A 44 1.38 23.70 -9.03
N LEU A 45 2.29 22.83 -9.43
CA LEU A 45 3.69 23.16 -9.72
C LEU A 45 3.92 23.16 -11.22
N GLN A 46 4.78 24.05 -11.70
CA GLN A 46 5.19 24.06 -13.10
C GLN A 46 6.13 22.88 -13.40
N ARG A 47 6.19 22.45 -14.66
CA ARG A 47 7.04 21.38 -15.18
C ARG A 47 8.49 21.45 -14.67
N GLY A 48 9.09 22.65 -14.70
CA GLY A 48 10.45 22.88 -14.24
C GLY A 48 10.66 22.52 -12.76
N ALA A 49 9.69 22.87 -11.90
CA ALA A 49 9.74 22.55 -10.48
C ALA A 49 9.58 21.02 -10.22
N ILE A 50 8.75 20.34 -11.00
CA ILE A 50 8.58 18.88 -10.90
C ILE A 50 9.88 18.17 -11.30
N PHE A 51 10.44 18.50 -12.46
CA PHE A 51 11.66 17.86 -12.99
C PHE A 51 12.96 18.39 -12.38
N TYR A 52 12.91 19.38 -11.51
CA TYR A 52 14.00 19.69 -10.60
C TYR A 52 14.20 18.58 -9.56
N HIS A 53 13.12 17.96 -9.09
CA HIS A 53 13.15 16.89 -8.09
C HIS A 53 13.30 15.49 -8.67
N PHE A 54 12.85 15.27 -9.91
CA PHE A 54 12.77 13.95 -10.53
C PHE A 54 13.24 13.98 -11.97
N LYS A 55 14.05 12.99 -12.33
CA LYS A 55 14.59 12.88 -13.70
C LYS A 55 13.49 12.73 -14.75
N ASP A 56 12.49 11.93 -14.45
CA ASP A 56 11.39 11.58 -15.34
C ASP A 56 10.17 11.07 -14.55
N LYS A 57 9.09 10.79 -15.24
CA LYS A 57 7.84 10.29 -14.66
C LYS A 57 8.01 8.90 -14.04
N GLU A 58 8.86 8.05 -14.60
CA GLU A 58 9.15 6.72 -14.07
C GLU A 58 9.86 6.80 -12.71
N ALA A 59 10.76 7.76 -12.54
CA ALA A 59 11.41 8.03 -11.25
C ALA A 59 10.37 8.47 -10.19
N ILE A 60 9.40 9.32 -10.57
CA ILE A 60 8.29 9.70 -9.69
C ILE A 60 7.49 8.46 -9.29
N PHE A 61 7.14 7.60 -10.25
CA PHE A 61 6.40 6.36 -10.00
C PHE A 61 7.13 5.45 -9.02
N LYS A 62 8.41 5.17 -9.29
CA LYS A 62 9.23 4.28 -8.44
C LYS A 62 9.32 4.79 -7.00
N ASP A 63 9.55 6.08 -6.83
CA ASP A 63 9.66 6.69 -5.51
C ASP A 63 8.29 6.75 -4.79
N ALA A 64 7.21 7.05 -5.52
CA ALA A 64 5.86 7.05 -4.97
C ALA A 64 5.44 5.64 -4.50
N VAL A 65 5.72 4.59 -5.28
CA VAL A 65 5.47 3.20 -4.87
C VAL A 65 6.28 2.84 -3.64
N LYS A 66 7.58 3.12 -3.62
CA LYS A 66 8.43 2.83 -2.45
C LYS A 66 7.95 3.51 -1.18
N GLN A 67 7.47 4.75 -1.28
CA GLN A 67 7.05 5.54 -0.13
C GLN A 67 5.65 5.18 0.36
N TYR A 68 4.69 4.97 -0.55
CA TYR A 68 3.27 4.86 -0.19
C TYR A 68 2.71 3.45 -0.33
N PHE A 69 3.18 2.64 -1.29
CA PHE A 69 2.68 1.27 -1.43
C PHE A 69 3.04 0.38 -0.24
N PHE A 70 4.22 0.56 0.34
CA PHE A 70 4.67 -0.20 1.51
C PHE A 70 4.39 0.53 2.84
N SER A 71 3.38 1.37 2.87
CA SER A 71 2.93 2.13 4.05
C SER A 71 1.53 1.67 4.51
N PRO A 72 1.05 2.10 5.68
CA PRO A 72 -0.31 1.84 6.15
C PRO A 72 -1.45 2.36 5.25
N LEU A 73 -1.15 3.08 4.17
CA LEU A 73 -2.15 3.42 3.14
C LEU A 73 -2.56 2.22 2.27
N ASN A 74 -1.82 1.11 2.32
CA ASN A 74 -2.07 -0.06 1.47
C ASN A 74 -2.97 -1.09 2.16
N ILE A 75 -3.92 -1.66 1.41
CA ILE A 75 -4.81 -2.74 1.85
C ILE A 75 -4.05 -4.01 2.29
N PHE A 76 -2.86 -4.25 1.71
CA PHE A 76 -1.99 -5.39 2.04
C PHE A 76 -1.08 -5.13 3.25
N TYR A 77 -1.12 -3.94 3.85
CA TYR A 77 -0.28 -3.63 4.99
C TYR A 77 -0.61 -4.53 6.18
N PRO A 78 0.39 -5.17 6.80
CA PRO A 78 0.16 -6.14 7.86
C PRO A 78 -0.31 -5.48 9.15
N ILE A 79 -1.17 -6.18 9.88
CA ILE A 79 -1.52 -5.79 11.25
C ILE A 79 -0.34 -6.14 12.18
N ASN A 80 0.00 -5.21 13.07
CA ASN A 80 1.07 -5.41 14.03
C ASN A 80 0.70 -6.52 15.02
N SER A 81 1.39 -7.66 14.92
CA SER A 81 1.14 -8.85 15.74
C SER A 81 1.33 -8.64 17.24
N ASN A 82 2.19 -7.69 17.65
CA ASN A 82 2.44 -7.43 19.07
C ASN A 82 1.22 -6.92 19.82
N ASN A 83 0.22 -6.43 19.11
CA ASN A 83 -0.99 -5.85 19.67
C ASN A 83 -2.25 -6.66 19.39
N VAL A 84 -2.10 -7.94 19.02
CA VAL A 84 -3.21 -8.82 18.63
C VAL A 84 -3.10 -10.15 19.39
N HIS A 85 -4.12 -10.46 20.17
CA HIS A 85 -4.14 -11.64 21.04
C HIS A 85 -5.21 -12.65 20.65
N SER A 86 -6.06 -12.34 19.67
CA SER A 86 -7.10 -13.25 19.18
C SER A 86 -7.43 -13.00 17.71
N LEU A 87 -8.07 -13.99 17.07
CA LEU A 87 -8.58 -13.86 15.70
C LEU A 87 -9.64 -12.75 15.58
N GLU A 88 -10.45 -12.57 16.61
CA GLU A 88 -11.47 -11.52 16.67
C GLU A 88 -10.81 -10.14 16.68
N GLU A 89 -9.84 -9.91 17.56
CA GLU A 89 -9.07 -8.65 17.59
C GLU A 89 -8.32 -8.40 16.27
N TYR A 90 -7.80 -9.45 15.63
CA TYR A 90 -7.16 -9.31 14.33
C TYR A 90 -8.16 -8.78 13.29
N TRP A 91 -9.34 -9.39 13.19
CA TRP A 91 -10.36 -8.98 12.25
C TRP A 91 -10.87 -7.57 12.51
N ASP A 92 -11.09 -7.21 13.77
CA ASP A 92 -11.51 -5.86 14.14
C ASP A 92 -10.49 -4.82 13.70
N LYS A 93 -9.22 -5.04 13.98
CA LYS A 93 -8.13 -4.15 13.54
C LYS A 93 -7.97 -4.11 12.02
N LYS A 94 -8.12 -5.26 11.36
CA LYS A 94 -8.06 -5.31 9.89
C LYS A 94 -9.22 -4.54 9.27
N ASN A 95 -10.42 -4.70 9.77
CA ASN A 95 -11.60 -3.95 9.32
C ASN A 95 -11.46 -2.45 9.60
N GLU A 96 -10.97 -2.07 10.77
CA GLU A 96 -10.68 -0.66 11.08
C GLU A 96 -9.66 -0.06 10.09
N HIS A 97 -8.60 -0.81 9.79
CA HIS A 97 -7.60 -0.39 8.82
C HIS A 97 -8.18 -0.22 7.42
N LEU A 98 -8.95 -1.19 6.93
CA LEU A 98 -9.60 -1.12 5.62
C LEU A 98 -10.61 0.05 5.54
N ASN A 99 -11.35 0.32 6.61
CA ASN A 99 -12.27 1.45 6.69
C ASN A 99 -11.51 2.80 6.63
N LYS A 100 -10.35 2.91 7.27
CA LYS A 100 -9.50 4.11 7.16
C LYS A 100 -9.03 4.33 5.72
N ILE A 101 -8.64 3.28 5.01
CA ILE A 101 -8.26 3.37 3.60
C ILE A 101 -9.46 3.79 2.75
N GLN A 102 -10.63 3.19 2.95
CA GLN A 102 -11.83 3.55 2.22
C GLN A 102 -12.19 5.03 2.42
N ASN A 103 -12.18 5.52 3.66
CA ASN A 103 -12.45 6.91 3.99
C ASN A 103 -11.41 7.86 3.34
N TRP A 104 -10.13 7.46 3.32
CA TRP A 104 -9.10 8.24 2.66
C TRP A 104 -9.35 8.33 1.14
N PHE A 105 -9.74 7.25 0.47
CA PHE A 105 -10.11 7.27 -0.95
C PHE A 105 -11.26 8.23 -1.22
N GLU A 106 -12.27 8.26 -0.36
CA GLU A 106 -13.41 9.17 -0.46
C GLU A 106 -12.98 10.64 -0.27
N GLN A 107 -12.19 10.93 0.77
CA GLN A 107 -11.66 12.26 1.04
C GLN A 107 -10.78 12.80 -0.10
N GLU A 108 -9.94 11.95 -0.67
CA GLU A 108 -9.07 12.30 -1.80
C GLU A 108 -9.79 12.22 -3.16
N SER A 109 -11.10 11.91 -3.16
CA SER A 109 -11.95 11.79 -4.36
C SER A 109 -11.39 10.81 -5.40
N ILE A 110 -10.87 9.66 -4.96
CA ILE A 110 -10.38 8.60 -5.84
C ILE A 110 -11.57 7.71 -6.23
N PRO A 111 -11.99 7.69 -7.53
CA PRO A 111 -13.31 7.17 -7.94
C PRO A 111 -13.34 5.64 -8.16
N ILE A 112 -12.35 4.91 -7.66
CA ILE A 112 -12.25 3.45 -7.78
C ILE A 112 -12.09 2.82 -6.40
N SER A 113 -12.41 1.53 -6.26
CA SER A 113 -12.24 0.86 -4.98
C SER A 113 -10.77 0.73 -4.60
N PRO A 114 -10.42 0.77 -3.30
CA PRO A 114 -9.05 0.53 -2.86
C PRO A 114 -8.46 -0.78 -3.39
N TYR A 115 -9.25 -1.85 -3.41
CA TYR A 115 -8.79 -3.14 -3.94
C TYR A 115 -8.37 -3.05 -5.41
N SER A 116 -9.24 -2.51 -6.27
CA SER A 116 -8.92 -2.33 -7.70
C SER A 116 -7.68 -1.45 -7.89
N ALA A 117 -7.57 -0.36 -7.12
CA ALA A 117 -6.46 0.57 -7.20
C ALA A 117 -5.12 -0.09 -6.83
N PHE A 118 -5.07 -0.80 -5.70
CA PHE A 118 -3.82 -1.40 -5.23
C PHE A 118 -3.40 -2.63 -6.04
N PHE A 119 -4.33 -3.44 -6.53
CA PHE A 119 -4.00 -4.53 -7.47
C PHE A 119 -3.47 -3.98 -8.79
N HIS A 120 -4.13 -2.97 -9.37
CA HIS A 120 -3.65 -2.29 -10.58
C HIS A 120 -2.24 -1.68 -10.38
N LEU A 121 -2.01 -1.03 -9.25
CA LEU A 121 -0.70 -0.44 -8.94
C LEU A 121 0.37 -1.53 -8.76
N ALA A 122 0.03 -2.66 -8.13
CA ALA A 122 0.95 -3.78 -7.94
C ALA A 122 1.39 -4.39 -9.28
N GLU A 123 0.47 -4.57 -10.24
CA GLU A 123 0.81 -5.05 -11.58
C GLU A 123 1.84 -4.13 -12.26
N GLN A 124 1.61 -2.82 -12.21
CA GLN A 124 2.55 -1.86 -12.77
C GLN A 124 3.87 -1.83 -12.02
N ALA A 125 3.85 -1.81 -10.69
CA ALA A 125 5.05 -1.81 -9.87
C ALA A 125 5.95 -3.01 -10.18
N ASN A 126 5.36 -4.17 -10.46
CA ASN A 126 6.10 -5.36 -10.87
C ASN A 126 6.85 -5.19 -12.22
N LEU A 127 6.37 -4.32 -13.10
CA LEU A 127 7.04 -4.04 -14.39
C LEU A 127 8.20 -3.05 -14.22
N TYR A 128 8.08 -2.10 -13.32
CA TYR A 128 9.03 -0.98 -13.19
C TYR A 128 10.04 -1.10 -12.05
N LEU A 129 9.75 -1.92 -11.02
CA LEU A 129 10.62 -2.11 -9.85
C LEU A 129 11.10 -3.57 -9.78
N PRO A 130 12.38 -3.83 -10.06
CA PRO A 130 12.93 -5.20 -10.04
C PRO A 130 12.80 -5.91 -8.69
N THR A 131 12.81 -5.13 -7.57
CA THR A 131 12.72 -5.68 -6.21
C THR A 131 11.28 -5.88 -5.75
N PHE A 132 10.28 -5.41 -6.52
CA PHE A 132 8.89 -5.35 -6.06
C PHE A 132 8.33 -6.70 -5.59
N LYS A 133 8.64 -7.78 -6.31
CA LYS A 133 8.20 -9.13 -5.92
C LYS A 133 8.74 -9.55 -4.56
N GLU A 134 10.01 -9.24 -4.29
CA GLU A 134 10.64 -9.57 -3.01
C GLU A 134 10.08 -8.70 -1.88
N ASP A 135 9.92 -7.40 -2.13
CA ASP A 135 9.35 -6.46 -1.17
C ASP A 135 7.90 -6.86 -0.84
N MET A 136 7.12 -7.25 -1.85
CA MET A 136 5.74 -7.73 -1.67
C MET A 136 5.69 -9.05 -0.90
N ARG A 137 6.58 -9.99 -1.19
CA ARG A 137 6.71 -11.26 -0.44
C ARG A 137 6.99 -10.99 1.04
N ASN A 138 7.88 -10.07 1.35
CA ASN A 138 8.20 -9.70 2.73
C ASN A 138 7.01 -9.05 3.45
N LEU A 139 6.24 -8.21 2.75
CA LEU A 139 5.01 -7.62 3.28
C LEU A 139 3.97 -8.69 3.64
N LEU A 140 3.71 -9.62 2.72
CA LEU A 140 2.74 -10.71 2.92
C LEU A 140 3.22 -11.72 3.96
N LYS A 141 4.53 -11.94 4.08
CA LYS A 141 5.10 -12.79 5.12
C LYS A 141 4.79 -12.25 6.51
N ALA A 142 4.91 -10.96 6.73
CA ALA A 142 4.57 -10.33 8.02
C ALA A 142 3.08 -10.52 8.38
N GLU A 143 2.18 -10.41 7.40
CA GLU A 143 0.75 -10.68 7.59
C GLU A 143 0.49 -12.15 7.93
N ARG A 144 1.13 -13.08 7.19
CA ARG A 144 1.05 -14.52 7.45
C ARG A 144 1.54 -14.89 8.85
N GLU A 145 2.64 -14.31 9.30
CA GLU A 145 3.18 -14.55 10.64
C GLU A 145 2.21 -14.10 11.73
N CYS A 146 1.55 -12.96 11.56
CA CYS A 146 0.49 -12.49 12.45
C CYS A 146 -0.67 -13.51 12.51
N TRP A 147 -1.13 -14.00 11.36
CA TRP A 147 -2.16 -15.03 11.29
C TRP A 147 -1.80 -16.32 12.01
N ILE A 148 -0.58 -16.82 11.81
CA ILE A 148 -0.09 -18.04 12.47
C ILE A 148 -0.07 -17.84 13.98
N GLN A 149 0.41 -16.70 14.46
CA GLN A 149 0.47 -16.38 15.88
C GLN A 149 -0.93 -16.42 16.52
N VAL A 150 -1.88 -15.66 16.00
CA VAL A 150 -3.22 -15.56 16.59
C VAL A 150 -4.04 -16.85 16.43
N SER A 151 -3.78 -17.63 15.38
CA SER A 151 -4.42 -18.94 15.17
C SER A 151 -3.87 -19.98 16.13
N SER A 152 -2.56 -19.99 16.38
CA SER A 152 -1.91 -20.99 17.24
C SER A 152 -2.33 -20.84 18.70
N GLU A 153 -2.60 -19.66 19.18
CA GLU A 153 -3.10 -19.44 20.55
C GLU A 153 -4.49 -20.03 20.77
N LYS A 154 -5.36 -19.98 19.76
CA LYS A 154 -6.72 -20.54 19.83
C LYS A 154 -6.74 -22.07 19.63
N TYR A 155 -5.79 -22.62 18.87
CA TYR A 155 -5.73 -24.05 18.50
C TYR A 155 -4.73 -24.87 19.32
N LYS A 156 -4.07 -24.30 20.31
CA LYS A 156 -3.33 -25.09 21.33
C LYS A 156 -4.24 -26.07 22.08
N LEU A 157 -5.57 -26.01 21.87
CA LEU A 157 -6.56 -26.85 22.51
C LEU A 157 -7.19 -27.95 21.62
N SER A 158 -6.98 -27.99 20.31
CA SER A 158 -7.45 -29.14 19.51
C SER A 158 -6.84 -29.23 18.12
N CYS A 159 -6.27 -30.39 17.86
CA CYS A 159 -6.02 -31.01 16.55
C CYS A 159 -4.88 -30.52 15.68
N GLY A 160 -4.04 -31.51 15.38
CA GLY A 160 -3.01 -31.48 14.37
C GLY A 160 -3.48 -31.12 12.96
N ASN A 161 -2.53 -30.64 12.19
CA ASN A 161 -2.50 -30.52 10.73
C ASN A 161 -3.78 -30.01 10.05
N ILE A 162 -4.04 -28.71 10.09
CA ILE A 162 -4.81 -28.06 9.06
C ILE A 162 -3.86 -27.14 8.28
N ASN A 163 -3.53 -27.54 7.05
CA ASN A 163 -2.85 -26.69 6.08
C ASN A 163 -3.81 -25.58 5.69
N PHE A 164 -3.65 -24.39 6.25
CA PHE A 164 -4.31 -23.20 5.74
C PHE A 164 -3.57 -22.75 4.47
N CYS A 165 -4.20 -22.97 3.32
CA CYS A 165 -3.81 -22.32 2.08
C CYS A 165 -4.00 -20.82 2.29
N SER A 166 -2.92 -20.08 2.46
CA SER A 166 -2.97 -18.64 2.67
C SER A 166 -3.07 -17.91 1.33
N ILE A 167 -3.54 -16.67 1.34
CA ILE A 167 -3.51 -15.78 0.17
C ILE A 167 -2.08 -15.70 -0.42
N ALA A 168 -1.05 -15.88 0.42
CA ALA A 168 0.34 -15.97 -0.01
C ALA A 168 0.59 -17.15 -0.97
N ASP A 169 -0.01 -18.33 -0.71
CA ASP A 169 0.15 -19.52 -1.56
C ASP A 169 -0.53 -19.33 -2.93
N ILE A 170 -1.55 -18.49 -2.99
CA ILE A 170 -2.23 -18.12 -4.25
C ILE A 170 -1.35 -17.19 -5.08
N LEU A 171 -0.65 -16.25 -4.45
CA LEU A 171 0.22 -15.30 -5.13
C LEU A 171 1.60 -15.88 -5.49
N GLU A 172 2.06 -16.93 -4.83
CA GLU A 172 3.30 -17.65 -5.21
C GLU A 172 3.14 -18.44 -6.51
N ASN A 173 1.90 -18.76 -6.90
CA ASN A 173 1.58 -19.52 -8.13
C ASN A 173 1.12 -18.64 -9.30
N MET A 174 1.10 -17.30 -9.14
CA MET A 174 0.88 -16.34 -10.23
C MET A 174 2.20 -15.70 -10.68
#